data_d051041ccebdcef885b5dc81c7c51b3e
#
_entry.id   d051041ccebdcef885b5dc81c7c51b3e
#
_cell.length_a   1.000
_cell.length_b   1.000
_cell.length_c   1.000
_cell.angle_alpha   90.00
_cell.angle_beta   90.00
_cell.angle_gamma   90.00
#
_symmetry.space_group_name_H-M   'P 1'
#
loop_
_entity.id
_entity.type
_entity.pdbx_description
1 polymer ?
#
loop_
_entity_poly.entity_id
_entity_poly.type
_entity_poly.pdbx_seq_one_letter_code
_entity_poly.pdbx_strand_id
1 'polypeptide(L)'
;MRELKGKYFCIVDIELTEEKEIIQFAAKKIDFNFRVINSINYYIKPIQSDITSFVTDLTGITNEILRDKPSFRKVSKVLYEYIKDGILVCHGLQSDYLILKKHFQDIGIEYSPSMSLDTVELARLFLPTQSSYRLSDLADSLNIYSSDNYHNAVIDVKATAKLLETI
;
A
#
# COMPACT_ATOMS: atom_id res chain seq x y z
N MET A 1 28.76 -11.62 -3.88
CA MET A 1 27.28 -11.65 -3.87
C MET A 1 26.80 -10.66 -2.83
N ARG A 2 26.07 -9.59 -3.24
CA ARG A 2 25.38 -8.74 -2.27
C ARG A 2 24.36 -9.63 -1.57
N GLU A 3 24.42 -9.74 -0.25
CA GLU A 3 23.34 -10.33 0.53
C GLU A 3 22.04 -9.65 0.09
N LEU A 4 21.03 -10.44 -0.28
CA LEU A 4 19.70 -9.95 -0.59
C LEU A 4 19.20 -9.21 0.67
N LYS A 5 19.28 -7.89 0.63
CA LYS A 5 18.51 -7.06 1.56
C LYS A 5 17.04 -7.37 1.27
N GLY A 6 16.36 -7.99 2.20
CA GLY A 6 14.97 -8.36 2.03
C GLY A 6 14.74 -9.82 2.37
N LYS A 7 14.68 -10.09 3.66
CA LYS A 7 14.25 -11.40 4.18
C LYS A 7 12.72 -11.48 4.27
N TYR A 8 11.97 -10.51 3.68
CA TYR A 8 10.51 -10.42 3.78
C TYR A 8 9.92 -9.57 2.65
N PHE A 9 8.69 -9.85 2.32
CA PHE A 9 7.86 -8.95 1.51
C PHE A 9 7.29 -7.84 2.40
N CYS A 10 7.31 -6.61 1.90
CA CYS A 10 6.66 -5.47 2.53
C CYS A 10 5.52 -5.01 1.61
N ILE A 11 4.32 -5.49 1.91
CA ILE A 11 3.12 -5.15 1.15
C ILE A 11 2.65 -3.80 1.63
N VAL A 12 2.46 -2.87 0.70
CA VAL A 12 2.09 -1.47 0.98
C VAL A 12 0.89 -1.09 0.14
N ASP A 13 0.00 -0.32 0.74
CA ASP A 13 -1.10 0.37 0.09
C ASP A 13 -1.31 1.75 0.72
N ILE A 14 -1.77 2.72 -0.07
CA ILE A 14 -1.98 4.10 0.35
C ILE A 14 -3.31 4.65 -0.16
N GLU A 15 -4.00 5.41 0.70
CA GLU A 15 -5.15 6.22 0.28
C GLU A 15 -4.74 7.68 0.14
N LEU A 16 -5.38 8.37 -0.79
CA LEU A 16 -4.96 9.69 -1.26
C LEU A 16 -6.12 10.69 -1.27
N THR A 17 -5.79 11.97 -1.15
CA THR A 17 -6.66 13.05 -1.61
C THR A 17 -6.66 13.11 -3.15
N GLU A 18 -7.54 13.91 -3.73
CA GLU A 18 -7.55 14.17 -5.18
C GLU A 18 -6.24 14.82 -5.65
N GLU A 19 -5.62 15.65 -4.79
CA GLU A 19 -4.32 16.31 -5.02
C GLU A 19 -3.11 15.42 -4.73
N LYS A 20 -3.35 14.13 -4.46
CA LYS A 20 -2.31 13.12 -4.21
C LYS A 20 -1.53 13.29 -2.90
N GLU A 21 -2.12 13.90 -1.87
CA GLU A 21 -1.59 13.82 -0.52
C GLU A 21 -1.97 12.47 0.12
N ILE A 22 -1.01 11.83 0.79
CA ILE A 22 -1.27 10.54 1.47
C ILE A 22 -2.07 10.80 2.74
N ILE A 23 -3.24 10.16 2.85
CA ILE A 23 -4.16 10.25 4.01
C ILE A 23 -4.25 8.96 4.81
N GLN A 24 -3.91 7.83 4.21
CA GLN A 24 -3.69 6.57 4.91
C GLN A 24 -2.50 5.85 4.32
N PHE A 25 -1.70 5.23 5.16
CA PHE A 25 -0.61 4.36 4.80
C PHE A 25 -0.76 3.07 5.58
N ALA A 26 -0.96 1.96 4.92
CA ALA A 26 -0.94 0.65 5.52
C ALA A 26 0.19 -0.20 4.95
N ALA A 27 0.84 -0.97 5.81
CA ALA A 27 1.85 -1.92 5.37
C ALA A 27 1.85 -3.18 6.22
N LYS A 28 2.21 -4.29 5.59
CA LYS A 28 2.34 -5.60 6.23
C LYS A 28 3.64 -6.25 5.79
N LYS A 29 4.44 -6.69 6.76
CA LYS A 29 5.60 -7.55 6.52
C LYS A 29 5.20 -9.00 6.64
N ILE A 30 5.56 -9.80 5.64
CA ILE A 30 5.42 -11.26 5.65
C ILE A 30 6.74 -11.91 5.25
N ASP A 31 7.06 -13.05 5.84
CA ASP A 31 8.23 -13.84 5.43
C ASP A 31 7.98 -14.60 4.12
N PHE A 32 8.97 -15.29 3.60
CA PHE A 32 8.84 -16.08 2.37
C PHE A 32 7.99 -17.36 2.52
N ASN A 33 7.51 -17.66 3.72
CA ASN A 33 6.51 -18.67 3.99
C ASN A 33 5.10 -18.07 4.20
N PHE A 34 4.91 -16.79 3.82
CA PHE A 34 3.68 -16.01 3.95
C PHE A 34 3.18 -15.82 5.39
N ARG A 35 4.06 -15.98 6.39
CA ARG A 35 3.73 -15.73 7.80
C ARG A 35 3.88 -14.24 8.10
N VAL A 36 2.87 -13.68 8.77
CA VAL A 36 2.88 -12.27 9.17
C VAL A 36 3.96 -12.02 10.22
N ILE A 37 4.88 -11.11 9.94
CA ILE A 37 5.90 -10.64 10.87
C ILE A 37 5.36 -9.46 11.68
N ASN A 38 4.82 -8.44 10.97
CA ASN A 38 4.30 -7.22 11.57
C ASN A 38 3.37 -6.49 10.60
N SER A 39 2.55 -5.56 11.12
CA SER A 39 1.70 -4.68 10.32
C SER A 39 1.64 -3.30 10.95
N ILE A 40 1.55 -2.27 10.11
CA ILE A 40 1.32 -0.88 10.54
C ILE A 40 0.17 -0.28 9.74
N ASN A 41 -0.52 0.67 10.37
CA ASN A 41 -1.53 1.52 9.74
C ASN A 41 -1.45 2.92 10.33
N TYR A 42 -1.28 3.92 9.48
CA TYR A 42 -1.23 5.31 9.85
C TYR A 42 -2.28 6.11 9.07
N TYR A 43 -3.15 6.78 9.78
CA TYR A 43 -3.91 7.90 9.24
C TYR A 43 -3.04 9.15 9.28
N ILE A 44 -3.05 9.92 8.21
CA ILE A 44 -2.14 11.03 7.97
C ILE A 44 -2.96 12.26 7.59
N LYS A 45 -2.75 13.36 8.33
CA LYS A 45 -3.42 14.62 8.04
C LYS A 45 -2.78 15.27 6.81
N PRO A 46 -3.56 15.54 5.75
CA PRO A 46 -3.08 16.32 4.61
C PRO A 46 -2.80 17.77 5.04
N ILE A 47 -1.95 18.48 4.30
CA ILE A 47 -1.52 19.84 4.63
C ILE A 47 -2.15 20.86 3.68
N GLN A 48 -2.36 20.50 2.42
CA GLN A 48 -2.76 21.41 1.35
C GLN A 48 -4.22 21.24 0.94
N SER A 49 -4.81 20.09 1.20
CA SER A 49 -6.15 19.72 0.73
C SER A 49 -7.07 19.27 1.86
N ASP A 50 -8.36 19.53 1.68
CA ASP A 50 -9.41 18.93 2.50
C ASP A 50 -9.87 17.60 1.89
N ILE A 51 -10.50 16.78 2.71
CA ILE A 51 -11.12 15.53 2.25
C ILE A 51 -12.46 15.88 1.62
N THR A 52 -12.59 15.60 0.33
CA THR A 52 -13.83 15.81 -0.42
C THR A 52 -14.84 14.70 -0.13
N SER A 53 -16.12 14.93 -0.46
CA SER A 53 -17.14 13.88 -0.37
C SER A 53 -16.78 12.66 -1.22
N PHE A 54 -16.19 12.88 -2.40
CA PHE A 54 -15.75 11.80 -3.27
C PHE A 54 -14.70 10.90 -2.59
N VAL A 55 -13.68 11.48 -1.94
CA VAL A 55 -12.66 10.71 -1.20
C VAL A 55 -13.30 9.99 0.00
N THR A 56 -14.20 10.67 0.72
CA THR A 56 -14.93 10.06 1.85
C THR A 56 -15.77 8.87 1.40
N ASP A 57 -16.52 9.01 0.31
CA ASP A 57 -17.40 7.96 -0.21
C ASP A 57 -16.58 6.75 -0.68
N LEU A 58 -15.37 7.01 -1.24
CA LEU A 58 -14.48 5.97 -1.71
C LEU A 58 -13.77 5.23 -0.57
N THR A 59 -13.20 5.96 0.39
CA THR A 59 -12.25 5.42 1.38
C THR A 59 -12.84 5.29 2.78
N GLY A 60 -13.96 5.94 3.04
CA GLY A 60 -14.54 6.10 4.39
C GLY A 60 -13.78 7.10 5.29
N ILE A 61 -12.73 7.75 4.76
CA ILE A 61 -11.90 8.69 5.53
C ILE A 61 -12.51 10.09 5.44
N THR A 62 -12.67 10.73 6.60
CA THR A 62 -13.26 12.07 6.73
C THR A 62 -12.26 13.06 7.31
N ASN A 63 -12.51 14.37 7.13
CA ASN A 63 -11.76 15.43 7.78
C ASN A 63 -11.74 15.27 9.32
N GLU A 64 -12.82 14.75 9.91
CA GLU A 64 -12.91 14.50 11.34
C GLU A 64 -11.94 13.42 11.81
N ILE A 65 -11.86 12.30 11.07
CA ILE A 65 -10.90 11.22 11.36
C ILE A 65 -9.45 11.74 11.32
N LEU A 66 -9.15 12.65 10.41
CA LEU A 66 -7.78 13.16 10.20
C LEU A 66 -7.43 14.38 11.04
N ARG A 67 -8.38 15.02 11.71
CA ARG A 67 -8.20 16.30 12.43
C ARG A 67 -6.97 16.32 13.32
N ASP A 68 -6.79 15.28 14.14
CA ASP A 68 -5.73 15.17 15.14
C ASP A 68 -4.62 14.20 14.73
N LYS A 69 -4.58 13.81 13.46
CA LYS A 69 -3.55 12.89 12.97
C LYS A 69 -2.26 13.64 12.64
N PRO A 70 -1.11 12.96 12.73
CA PRO A 70 0.16 13.55 12.34
C PRO A 70 0.20 13.80 10.83
N SER A 71 0.94 14.83 10.40
CA SER A 71 1.28 15.02 8.98
C SER A 71 2.28 13.96 8.51
N PHE A 72 2.41 13.78 7.18
CA PHE A 72 3.37 12.85 6.59
C PHE A 72 4.79 13.07 7.09
N ARG A 73 5.23 14.34 7.18
CA ARG A 73 6.56 14.70 7.71
C ARG A 73 6.83 14.13 9.11
N LYS A 74 5.81 14.09 9.97
CA LYS A 74 5.98 13.58 11.36
C LYS A 74 6.14 12.06 11.42
N VAL A 75 5.53 11.34 10.51
CA VAL A 75 5.54 9.85 10.48
C VAL A 75 6.55 9.29 9.48
N SER A 76 7.04 10.09 8.57
CA SER A 76 7.87 9.68 7.44
C SER A 76 9.07 8.81 7.80
N LYS A 77 9.78 9.16 8.89
CA LYS A 77 10.93 8.37 9.35
C LYS A 77 10.52 6.95 9.76
N VAL A 78 9.40 6.80 10.46
CA VAL A 78 8.89 5.49 10.89
C VAL A 78 8.45 4.68 9.68
N LEU A 79 7.75 5.31 8.73
CA LEU A 79 7.30 4.65 7.49
C LEU A 79 8.51 4.21 6.66
N TYR A 80 9.50 5.09 6.46
CA TYR A 80 10.72 4.76 5.74
C TYR A 80 11.48 3.59 6.37
N GLU A 81 11.73 3.65 7.69
CA GLU A 81 12.41 2.56 8.42
C GLU A 81 11.63 1.23 8.33
N TYR A 82 10.32 1.32 8.20
CA TYR A 82 9.50 0.13 8.03
C TYR A 82 9.67 -0.51 6.65
N ILE A 83 9.75 0.27 5.56
CA ILE A 83 9.72 -0.27 4.18
C ILE A 83 11.09 -0.43 3.54
N LYS A 84 12.15 0.25 4.01
CA LYS A 84 13.43 0.43 3.31
C LYS A 84 14.18 -0.86 2.96
N ASP A 85 14.05 -1.92 3.76
CA ASP A 85 14.85 -3.14 3.66
C ASP A 85 14.06 -4.35 3.10
N GLY A 86 12.76 -4.20 2.88
CA GLY A 86 11.90 -5.25 2.33
C GLY A 86 11.83 -5.25 0.80
N ILE A 87 11.31 -6.34 0.24
CA ILE A 87 10.83 -6.34 -1.14
C ILE A 87 9.51 -5.58 -1.14
N LEU A 88 9.46 -4.42 -1.80
CA LEU A 88 8.22 -3.63 -1.89
C LEU A 88 7.20 -4.37 -2.76
N VAL A 89 6.00 -4.55 -2.25
CA VAL A 89 4.88 -5.17 -2.98
C VAL A 89 3.68 -4.26 -2.94
N CYS A 90 3.13 -3.93 -4.11
CA CYS A 90 1.88 -3.18 -4.24
C CYS A 90 0.97 -3.86 -5.28
N HIS A 91 -0.31 -3.53 -5.25
CA HIS A 91 -1.23 -3.85 -6.33
C HIS A 91 -1.39 -2.61 -7.23
N GLY A 92 -0.64 -2.58 -8.34
CA GLY A 92 -0.45 -1.36 -9.14
C GLY A 92 0.73 -0.52 -8.66
N LEU A 93 1.87 -1.16 -8.51
CA LEU A 93 3.10 -0.62 -7.91
C LEU A 93 3.49 0.77 -8.41
N GLN A 94 3.35 1.05 -9.71
CA GLN A 94 3.87 2.28 -10.30
C GLN A 94 3.23 3.53 -9.68
N SER A 95 1.92 3.51 -9.42
CA SER A 95 1.21 4.64 -8.83
C SER A 95 1.68 4.91 -7.41
N ASP A 96 1.64 3.89 -6.55
CA ASP A 96 1.94 4.03 -5.12
C ASP A 96 3.42 4.35 -4.88
N TYR A 97 4.30 3.68 -5.62
CA TYR A 97 5.73 3.93 -5.53
C TYR A 97 6.11 5.37 -5.90
N LEU A 98 5.56 5.90 -7.01
CA LEU A 98 5.88 7.26 -7.44
C LEU A 98 5.39 8.31 -6.43
N ILE A 99 4.20 8.11 -5.85
CA ILE A 99 3.66 9.00 -4.82
C ILE A 99 4.48 8.92 -3.53
N LEU A 100 4.78 7.72 -3.06
CA LEU A 100 5.65 7.53 -1.88
C LEU A 100 7.03 8.15 -2.08
N LYS A 101 7.64 7.89 -3.22
CA LYS A 101 8.95 8.45 -3.57
C LYS A 101 8.93 9.98 -3.54
N LYS A 102 7.92 10.59 -4.15
CA LYS A 102 7.75 12.04 -4.15
C LYS A 102 7.61 12.59 -2.73
N HIS A 103 6.73 12.02 -1.91
CA HIS A 103 6.50 12.46 -0.53
C HIS A 103 7.76 12.35 0.33
N PHE A 104 8.57 11.30 0.15
CA PHE A 104 9.85 11.16 0.83
C PHE A 104 10.88 12.18 0.32
N GLN A 105 10.97 12.40 -0.99
CA GLN A 105 11.87 13.41 -1.57
C GLN A 105 11.55 14.82 -1.09
N ASP A 106 10.27 15.20 -0.99
CA ASP A 106 9.82 16.52 -0.53
C ASP A 106 10.27 16.85 0.93
N ILE A 107 10.69 15.83 1.67
CA ILE A 107 11.21 15.97 3.04
C ILE A 107 12.68 15.57 3.18
N GLY A 108 13.38 15.37 2.04
CA GLY A 108 14.81 15.08 2.01
C GLY A 108 15.19 13.62 2.26
N ILE A 109 14.25 12.69 2.12
CA ILE A 109 14.51 11.24 2.21
C ILE A 109 14.54 10.65 0.80
N GLU A 110 15.69 10.09 0.41
CA GLU A 110 15.77 9.35 -0.84
C GLU A 110 15.29 7.91 -0.62
N TYR A 111 14.17 7.54 -1.29
CA TYR A 111 13.59 6.21 -1.24
C TYR A 111 13.70 5.52 -2.60
N SER A 112 14.41 4.40 -2.60
CA SER A 112 14.53 3.52 -3.76
C SER A 112 14.59 2.07 -3.25
N PRO A 113 13.51 1.28 -3.39
CA PRO A 113 13.52 -0.11 -2.98
C PRO A 113 14.52 -0.89 -3.82
N SER A 114 15.26 -1.79 -3.19
CA SER A 114 16.23 -2.65 -3.90
C SER A 114 15.55 -3.67 -4.81
N MET A 115 14.34 -4.07 -4.47
CA MET A 115 13.47 -4.96 -5.23
C MET A 115 12.01 -4.54 -5.02
N SER A 116 11.21 -4.74 -6.06
CA SER A 116 9.76 -4.50 -6.00
C SER A 116 9.00 -5.51 -6.84
N LEU A 117 7.75 -5.79 -6.46
CA LEU A 117 6.82 -6.66 -7.17
C LEU A 117 5.48 -5.94 -7.33
N ASP A 118 4.91 -6.04 -8.51
CA ASP A 118 3.54 -5.59 -8.80
C ASP A 118 2.63 -6.82 -8.92
N THR A 119 1.67 -6.94 -8.02
CA THR A 119 0.75 -8.09 -8.06
C THR A 119 -0.23 -8.03 -9.23
N VAL A 120 -0.45 -6.87 -9.86
CA VAL A 120 -1.20 -6.78 -11.14
C VAL A 120 -0.43 -7.48 -12.24
N GLU A 121 0.87 -7.18 -12.37
CA GLU A 121 1.72 -7.79 -13.41
C GLU A 121 1.91 -9.30 -13.17
N LEU A 122 2.09 -9.71 -11.91
CA LEU A 122 2.14 -11.13 -11.56
C LEU A 122 0.82 -11.84 -11.88
N ALA A 123 -0.34 -11.23 -11.54
CA ALA A 123 -1.64 -11.79 -11.87
C ALA A 123 -1.84 -11.90 -13.38
N ARG A 124 -1.43 -10.92 -14.17
CA ARG A 124 -1.48 -11.00 -15.64
C ARG A 124 -0.65 -12.16 -16.20
N LEU A 125 0.49 -12.42 -15.59
CA LEU A 125 1.41 -13.49 -16.01
C LEU A 125 0.88 -14.88 -15.63
N PHE A 126 0.43 -15.05 -14.39
CA PHE A 126 0.06 -16.37 -13.86
C PHE A 126 -1.43 -16.69 -13.99
N LEU A 127 -2.28 -15.68 -14.18
CA LEU A 127 -3.74 -15.81 -14.29
C LEU A 127 -4.25 -15.08 -15.57
N PRO A 128 -3.76 -15.46 -16.76
CA PRO A 128 -4.01 -14.68 -17.99
C PRO A 128 -5.46 -14.70 -18.47
N THR A 129 -6.32 -15.53 -17.88
CA THR A 129 -7.73 -15.67 -18.27
C THR A 129 -8.70 -14.83 -17.43
N GLN A 130 -8.19 -14.01 -16.51
CA GLN A 130 -9.05 -13.14 -15.69
C GLN A 130 -9.67 -12.03 -16.53
N SER A 131 -10.96 -11.75 -16.29
CA SER A 131 -11.70 -10.67 -16.96
C SER A 131 -11.32 -9.27 -16.46
N SER A 132 -10.80 -9.19 -15.24
CA SER A 132 -10.36 -7.97 -14.58
C SER A 132 -9.14 -8.25 -13.70
N TYR A 133 -8.28 -7.24 -13.56
CA TYR A 133 -7.12 -7.28 -12.67
C TYR A 133 -7.22 -6.26 -11.53
N ARG A 134 -8.44 -5.78 -11.22
CA ARG A 134 -8.69 -5.02 -9.99
C ARG A 134 -8.55 -5.95 -8.79
N LEU A 135 -8.06 -5.44 -7.68
CA LEU A 135 -7.81 -6.24 -6.48
C LEU A 135 -9.08 -6.96 -5.97
N SER A 136 -10.21 -6.23 -5.90
CA SER A 136 -11.49 -6.79 -5.51
C SER A 136 -11.93 -7.93 -6.43
N ASP A 137 -11.87 -7.71 -7.75
CA ASP A 137 -12.34 -8.68 -8.75
C ASP A 137 -11.49 -9.96 -8.72
N LEU A 138 -10.15 -9.81 -8.56
CA LEU A 138 -9.25 -10.95 -8.41
C LEU A 138 -9.51 -11.70 -7.10
N ALA A 139 -9.67 -10.98 -6.00
CA ALA A 139 -9.92 -11.60 -4.70
C ALA A 139 -11.23 -12.39 -4.69
N ASP A 140 -12.28 -11.85 -5.30
CA ASP A 140 -13.57 -12.52 -5.43
C ASP A 140 -13.49 -13.73 -6.38
N SER A 141 -12.90 -13.56 -7.58
CA SER A 141 -12.79 -14.63 -8.58
C SER A 141 -11.97 -15.82 -8.09
N LEU A 142 -10.96 -15.58 -7.25
CA LEU A 142 -10.11 -16.60 -6.65
C LEU A 142 -10.62 -17.10 -5.29
N ASN A 143 -11.68 -16.49 -4.77
CA ASN A 143 -12.25 -16.77 -3.45
C ASN A 143 -11.19 -16.74 -2.31
N ILE A 144 -10.25 -15.81 -2.39
CA ILE A 144 -9.12 -15.70 -1.45
C ILE A 144 -9.33 -14.67 -0.35
N TYR A 145 -10.17 -13.66 -0.61
CA TYR A 145 -10.51 -12.60 0.33
C TYR A 145 -11.83 -11.96 -0.07
N SER A 146 -12.71 -11.73 0.88
CA SER A 146 -13.97 -11.02 0.65
C SER A 146 -14.06 -9.84 1.62
N SER A 147 -14.41 -8.68 1.10
CA SER A 147 -14.67 -7.48 1.88
C SER A 147 -15.56 -6.52 1.09
N ASP A 148 -16.51 -5.91 1.79
CA ASP A 148 -17.34 -4.83 1.24
C ASP A 148 -16.65 -3.44 1.35
N ASN A 149 -15.44 -3.39 1.91
CA ASN A 149 -14.72 -2.16 2.25
C ASN A 149 -13.37 -2.05 1.54
N TYR A 150 -13.28 -2.44 0.26
CA TYR A 150 -12.14 -2.08 -0.57
C TYR A 150 -11.99 -0.56 -0.64
N HIS A 151 -10.82 -0.07 -1.00
CA HIS A 151 -10.38 1.32 -0.83
C HIS A 151 -10.23 1.72 0.65
N ASN A 152 -9.77 0.77 1.44
CA ASN A 152 -9.19 0.99 2.75
C ASN A 152 -7.84 0.30 2.76
N ALA A 153 -6.76 1.05 2.93
CA ALA A 153 -5.40 0.53 2.75
C ALA A 153 -5.10 -0.73 3.61
N VAL A 154 -5.72 -0.88 4.79
CA VAL A 154 -5.56 -2.09 5.62
C VAL A 154 -6.21 -3.31 4.97
N ILE A 155 -7.37 -3.12 4.35
CA ILE A 155 -8.09 -4.18 3.65
C ILE A 155 -7.31 -4.58 2.40
N ASP A 156 -6.88 -3.59 1.64
CA ASP A 156 -6.18 -3.80 0.36
C ASP A 156 -4.81 -4.46 0.55
N VAL A 157 -4.07 -4.10 1.61
CA VAL A 157 -2.85 -4.82 2.01
C VAL A 157 -3.12 -6.29 2.37
N LYS A 158 -4.26 -6.60 3.02
CA LYS A 158 -4.62 -8.00 3.35
C LYS A 158 -4.97 -8.79 2.08
N ALA A 159 -5.76 -8.21 1.19
CA ALA A 159 -6.14 -8.82 -0.07
C ALA A 159 -4.92 -9.03 -0.98
N THR A 160 -4.04 -8.02 -1.09
CA THR A 160 -2.78 -8.11 -1.85
C THR A 160 -1.85 -9.20 -1.30
N ALA A 161 -1.77 -9.34 0.04
CA ALA A 161 -0.99 -10.41 0.66
C ALA A 161 -1.53 -11.79 0.29
N LYS A 162 -2.85 -11.96 0.30
CA LYS A 162 -3.49 -13.22 -0.09
C LYS A 162 -3.35 -13.51 -1.58
N LEU A 163 -3.47 -12.49 -2.42
CA LEU A 163 -3.23 -12.62 -3.85
C LEU A 163 -1.79 -13.06 -4.12
N LEU A 164 -0.79 -12.42 -3.49
CA LEU A 164 0.62 -12.79 -3.63
C LEU A 164 0.91 -14.24 -3.17
N GLU A 165 0.22 -14.72 -2.13
CA GLU A 165 0.32 -16.11 -1.65
C GLU A 165 -0.27 -17.12 -2.64
N THR A 166 -1.24 -16.68 -3.46
CA THR A 166 -2.01 -17.53 -4.37
C THR A 166 -1.33 -17.68 -5.73
N ILE A 167 -0.62 -16.66 -6.18
CA ILE A 167 0.07 -16.61 -7.48
C ILE A 167 1.55 -16.94 -7.37
#